data_251a13bba8e9360a1d59c04e175e4761
#
_entry.id   251a13bba8e9360a1d59c04e175e4761
#
_cell.length_a   1.000
_cell.length_b   1.000
_cell.length_c   1.000
_cell.angle_alpha   90.00
_cell.angle_beta   90.00
_cell.angle_gamma   90.00
#
_symmetry.space_group_name_H-M   'P 1'
#
loop_
_entity.id
_entity.type
_entity.pdbx_description
1 polymer ?
#
loop_
_entity_poly.entity_id
_entity_poly.type
_entity_poly.pdbx_seq_one_letter_code
_entity_poly.pdbx_strand_id
1 'polypeptide(L)'
;MRNIMNLVNLSLNNFLSIKKMALFIVVAFGAASLVNPGFSSMLVGMITYVIAYQTMAYEDSYGIDHMIAHLPVTKNEYVISRYIFGIITIVGAGILCSLIFFISKKMNLVDLTGIDYKIILYMGIISAVVLISILIPVLLYFGMKKGRMAIILIFMVIVMIPSLVINDIETAMNILNK
;
A
#
# COMPACT_ATOMS: atom_id res chain seq x y z
N MET A 1 -20.90 -2.27 -16.37
CA MET A 1 -20.44 -3.22 -15.32
C MET A 1 -19.55 -4.35 -15.87
N ARG A 2 -19.91 -5.02 -16.99
CA ARG A 2 -19.09 -6.12 -17.56
C ARG A 2 -17.66 -5.68 -17.91
N ASN A 3 -17.46 -4.50 -18.47
CA ASN A 3 -16.14 -3.96 -18.82
C ASN A 3 -15.25 -3.75 -17.58
N ILE A 4 -15.82 -3.19 -16.51
CA ILE A 4 -15.10 -2.97 -15.25
C ILE A 4 -14.60 -4.30 -14.67
N MET A 5 -15.48 -5.32 -14.62
CA MET A 5 -15.09 -6.64 -14.11
C MET A 5 -14.00 -7.30 -14.95
N ASN A 6 -14.06 -7.16 -16.28
CA ASN A 6 -13.02 -7.66 -17.16
C ASN A 6 -11.66 -6.97 -16.91
N LEU A 7 -11.67 -5.66 -16.67
CA LEU A 7 -10.46 -4.91 -16.32
C LEU A 7 -9.89 -5.32 -14.95
N VAL A 8 -10.75 -5.54 -13.97
CA VAL A 8 -10.32 -6.05 -12.64
C VAL A 8 -9.71 -7.44 -12.77
N ASN A 9 -10.34 -8.34 -13.55
CA ASN A 9 -9.79 -9.67 -13.81
C ASN A 9 -8.45 -9.60 -14.54
N LEU A 10 -8.27 -8.65 -15.46
CA LEU A 10 -6.99 -8.42 -16.12
C LEU A 10 -5.91 -8.06 -15.10
N SER A 11 -6.19 -7.10 -14.19
CA SER A 11 -5.24 -6.72 -13.15
C SER A 11 -4.94 -7.87 -12.17
N LEU A 12 -5.92 -8.70 -11.84
CA LEU A 12 -5.71 -9.90 -11.03
C LEU A 12 -4.83 -10.93 -11.72
N ASN A 13 -5.02 -11.15 -13.04
CA ASN A 13 -4.17 -12.03 -13.82
C ASN A 13 -2.73 -11.49 -13.93
N ASN A 14 -2.59 -10.18 -14.11
CA ASN A 14 -1.28 -9.51 -14.12
C ASN A 14 -0.59 -9.64 -12.76
N PHE A 15 -1.34 -9.50 -11.65
CA PHE A 15 -0.84 -9.77 -10.31
C PHE A 15 -0.35 -11.22 -10.16
N LEU A 16 -1.09 -12.19 -10.68
CA LEU A 16 -0.65 -13.60 -10.66
C LEU A 16 0.65 -13.84 -11.44
N SER A 17 0.94 -13.02 -12.46
CA SER A 17 2.19 -13.10 -13.21
C SER A 17 3.39 -12.64 -12.37
N ILE A 18 3.19 -11.70 -11.43
CA ILE A 18 4.23 -11.19 -10.51
C ILE A 18 4.23 -11.88 -9.14
N LYS A 19 3.49 -12.99 -8.97
CA LYS A 19 3.27 -13.69 -7.69
C LYS A 19 4.56 -14.00 -6.90
N LYS A 20 5.66 -14.35 -7.57
CA LYS A 20 6.94 -14.65 -6.90
C LYS A 20 7.51 -13.42 -6.20
N MET A 21 7.45 -12.26 -6.84
CA MET A 21 7.90 -11.00 -6.27
C MET A 21 6.97 -10.54 -5.15
N ALA A 22 5.67 -10.65 -5.36
CA ALA A 22 4.67 -10.34 -4.33
C ALA A 22 4.86 -11.20 -3.08
N LEU A 23 5.11 -12.51 -3.24
CA LEU A 23 5.38 -13.43 -2.14
C LEU A 23 6.65 -13.04 -1.38
N PHE A 24 7.73 -12.73 -2.10
CA PHE A 24 8.98 -12.26 -1.47
C PHE A 24 8.75 -11.02 -0.60
N ILE A 25 7.98 -10.05 -1.10
CA ILE A 25 7.65 -8.83 -0.38
C ILE A 25 6.82 -9.12 0.87
N VAL A 26 5.79 -9.96 0.76
CA VAL A 26 4.96 -10.36 1.90
C VAL A 26 5.81 -11.04 2.98
N VAL A 27 6.74 -11.91 2.60
CA VAL A 27 7.64 -12.57 3.56
C VAL A 27 8.60 -11.57 4.19
N ALA A 28 9.19 -10.66 3.42
CA ALA A 28 10.12 -9.65 3.93
C ALA A 28 9.44 -8.69 4.93
N PHE A 29 8.27 -8.15 4.57
CA PHE A 29 7.51 -7.27 5.47
C PHE A 29 6.91 -8.03 6.66
N GLY A 30 6.49 -9.28 6.46
CA GLY A 30 6.04 -10.15 7.53
C GLY A 30 7.15 -10.39 8.55
N ALA A 31 8.37 -10.73 8.11
CA ALA A 31 9.52 -10.90 8.99
C ALA A 31 9.87 -9.60 9.74
N ALA A 32 9.84 -8.45 9.07
CA ALA A 32 10.08 -7.15 9.71
C ALA A 32 9.04 -6.84 10.80
N SER A 33 7.79 -7.21 10.60
CA SER A 33 6.72 -7.02 11.60
C SER A 33 6.89 -7.90 12.84
N LEU A 34 7.58 -9.04 12.71
CA LEU A 34 7.93 -9.90 13.85
C LEU A 34 9.03 -9.30 14.73
N VAL A 35 9.92 -8.51 14.14
CA VAL A 35 11.01 -7.84 14.88
C VAL A 35 10.51 -6.58 15.60
N ASN A 36 9.60 -5.84 14.98
CA ASN A 36 9.10 -4.59 15.53
C ASN A 36 7.55 -4.53 15.48
N PRO A 37 6.87 -4.65 16.65
CA PRO A 37 5.41 -4.61 16.71
C PRO A 37 4.79 -3.32 16.16
N GLY A 38 5.47 -2.18 16.27
CA GLY A 38 5.02 -0.91 15.71
C GLY A 38 4.92 -0.94 14.19
N PHE A 39 5.76 -1.74 13.53
CA PHE A 39 5.73 -1.92 12.08
C PHE A 39 4.50 -2.69 11.59
N SER A 40 3.92 -3.54 12.46
CA SER A 40 2.72 -4.32 12.10
C SER A 40 1.52 -3.43 11.77
N SER A 41 1.41 -2.23 12.34
CA SER A 41 0.33 -1.29 12.02
C SER A 41 0.42 -0.72 10.60
N MET A 42 1.62 -0.69 10.01
CA MET A 42 1.84 -0.21 8.63
C MET A 42 1.88 -1.36 7.60
N LEU A 43 1.92 -2.61 8.07
CA LEU A 43 2.12 -3.78 7.21
C LEU A 43 1.05 -3.89 6.12
N VAL A 44 -0.22 -3.70 6.45
CA VAL A 44 -1.33 -3.75 5.47
C VAL A 44 -1.15 -2.68 4.39
N GLY A 45 -0.81 -1.45 4.80
CA GLY A 45 -0.56 -0.34 3.87
C GLY A 45 0.61 -0.62 2.93
N MET A 46 1.73 -1.09 3.48
CA MET A 46 2.93 -1.39 2.70
C MET A 46 2.72 -2.52 1.69
N ILE A 47 2.11 -3.64 2.10
CA ILE A 47 1.80 -4.75 1.19
C ILE A 47 0.86 -4.28 0.08
N THR A 48 -0.22 -3.58 0.43
CA THR A 48 -1.19 -3.06 -0.53
C THR A 48 -0.54 -2.11 -1.53
N TYR A 49 0.27 -1.15 -1.03
CA TYR A 49 1.00 -0.20 -1.86
C TYR A 49 1.89 -0.90 -2.86
N VAL A 50 2.72 -1.84 -2.40
CA VAL A 50 3.68 -2.52 -3.26
C VAL A 50 2.98 -3.40 -4.29
N ILE A 51 1.93 -4.13 -3.92
CA ILE A 51 1.16 -4.96 -4.87
C ILE A 51 0.52 -4.08 -5.94
N ALA A 52 -0.17 -3.00 -5.56
CA ALA A 52 -0.82 -2.10 -6.50
C ALA A 52 0.19 -1.43 -7.43
N TYR A 53 1.31 -0.92 -6.88
CA TYR A 53 2.38 -0.31 -7.65
C TYR A 53 3.00 -1.28 -8.64
N GLN A 54 3.37 -2.49 -8.20
CA GLN A 54 4.02 -3.50 -9.05
C GLN A 54 3.10 -3.98 -10.18
N THR A 55 1.80 -4.12 -9.92
CA THR A 55 0.83 -4.51 -10.95
C THR A 55 0.74 -3.42 -12.02
N MET A 56 0.66 -2.14 -11.62
CA MET A 56 0.62 -1.02 -12.58
C MET A 56 1.95 -0.88 -13.32
N ALA A 57 3.09 -1.09 -12.65
CA ALA A 57 4.41 -1.08 -13.29
C ALA A 57 4.58 -2.21 -14.30
N TYR A 58 4.05 -3.39 -14.01
CA TYR A 58 4.02 -4.51 -14.94
C TYR A 58 3.21 -4.18 -16.19
N GLU A 59 2.02 -3.60 -16.02
CA GLU A 59 1.14 -3.21 -17.11
C GLU A 59 1.77 -2.16 -18.03
N ASP A 60 2.42 -1.14 -17.47
CA ASP A 60 3.17 -0.12 -18.23
C ASP A 60 4.34 -0.77 -19.01
N SER A 61 5.10 -1.65 -18.37
CA SER A 61 6.26 -2.32 -18.97
C SER A 61 5.91 -3.19 -20.17
N TYR A 62 4.74 -3.81 -20.16
CA TYR A 62 4.25 -4.66 -21.25
C TYR A 62 3.34 -3.92 -22.23
N GLY A 63 3.17 -2.61 -22.09
CA GLY A 63 2.34 -1.80 -22.98
C GLY A 63 0.85 -2.14 -22.89
N ILE A 64 0.39 -2.75 -21.81
CA ILE A 64 -1.02 -3.15 -21.64
C ILE A 64 -1.92 -1.92 -21.60
N ASP A 65 -1.46 -0.79 -21.07
CA ASP A 65 -2.19 0.47 -21.06
C ASP A 65 -2.48 0.98 -22.48
N HIS A 66 -1.54 0.78 -23.41
CA HIS A 66 -1.78 1.09 -24.83
C HIS A 66 -2.82 0.16 -25.46
N MET A 67 -2.80 -1.12 -25.11
CA MET A 67 -3.82 -2.06 -25.60
C MET A 67 -5.21 -1.71 -25.06
N ILE A 68 -5.32 -1.32 -23.78
CA ILE A 68 -6.58 -0.90 -23.15
C ILE A 68 -7.14 0.36 -23.84
N ALA A 69 -6.28 1.29 -24.27
CA ALA A 69 -6.69 2.50 -24.98
C ALA A 69 -7.40 2.22 -26.31
N HIS A 70 -7.21 1.06 -26.93
CA HIS A 70 -7.89 0.61 -28.14
C HIS A 70 -9.17 -0.18 -27.88
N LEU A 71 -9.48 -0.50 -26.61
CA LEU A 71 -10.72 -1.18 -26.26
C LEU A 71 -11.88 -0.15 -26.12
N PRO A 72 -13.13 -0.58 -26.35
CA PRO A 72 -14.30 0.25 -26.14
C PRO A 72 -14.63 0.43 -24.64
N VAL A 73 -13.68 1.01 -23.91
CA VAL A 73 -13.74 1.24 -22.45
C VAL A 73 -13.63 2.73 -22.19
N THR A 74 -14.50 3.26 -21.34
CA THR A 74 -14.44 4.66 -20.93
C THR A 74 -13.34 4.88 -19.90
N LYS A 75 -12.78 6.11 -19.85
CA LYS A 75 -11.76 6.47 -18.84
C LYS A 75 -12.26 6.25 -17.41
N ASN A 76 -13.54 6.51 -17.16
CA ASN A 76 -14.14 6.32 -15.84
C ASN A 76 -14.18 4.83 -15.45
N GLU A 77 -14.55 3.94 -16.38
CA GLU A 77 -14.54 2.49 -16.14
C GLU A 77 -13.14 1.99 -15.81
N TYR A 78 -12.12 2.52 -16.48
CA TYR A 78 -10.73 2.21 -16.21
C TYR A 78 -10.31 2.64 -14.80
N VAL A 79 -10.57 3.91 -14.43
CA VAL A 79 -10.24 4.43 -13.09
C VAL A 79 -10.96 3.64 -12.00
N ILE A 80 -12.26 3.39 -12.16
CA ILE A 80 -13.05 2.62 -11.18
C ILE A 80 -12.49 1.20 -11.02
N SER A 81 -12.08 0.55 -12.10
CA SER A 81 -11.48 -0.79 -12.02
C SER A 81 -10.20 -0.81 -11.20
N ARG A 82 -9.39 0.25 -11.24
CA ARG A 82 -8.17 0.40 -10.43
C ARG A 82 -8.47 0.53 -8.94
N TYR A 83 -9.49 1.32 -8.59
CA TYR A 83 -9.92 1.43 -7.19
C TYR A 83 -10.51 0.13 -6.66
N ILE A 84 -11.30 -0.60 -7.46
CA ILE A 84 -11.83 -1.92 -7.07
C ILE A 84 -10.68 -2.91 -6.85
N PHE A 85 -9.68 -2.94 -7.75
CA PHE A 85 -8.48 -3.74 -7.56
C PHE A 85 -7.73 -3.36 -6.27
N GLY A 86 -7.60 -2.05 -5.98
CA GLY A 86 -7.04 -1.53 -4.73
C GLY A 86 -7.79 -2.04 -3.49
N ILE A 87 -9.12 -2.04 -3.50
CA ILE A 87 -9.93 -2.58 -2.40
C ILE A 87 -9.68 -4.08 -2.22
N ILE A 88 -9.64 -4.85 -3.30
CA ILE A 88 -9.35 -6.28 -3.25
C ILE A 88 -7.96 -6.53 -2.63
N THR A 89 -6.95 -5.74 -2.98
CA THR A 89 -5.61 -5.85 -2.40
C THR A 89 -5.58 -5.47 -0.92
N ILE A 90 -6.34 -4.47 -0.48
CA ILE A 90 -6.49 -4.11 0.95
C ILE A 90 -7.08 -5.28 1.74
N VAL A 91 -8.15 -5.89 1.25
CA VAL A 91 -8.77 -7.05 1.91
C VAL A 91 -7.80 -8.22 1.98
N GLY A 92 -7.11 -8.53 0.88
CA GLY A 92 -6.09 -9.58 0.84
C GLY A 92 -4.93 -9.33 1.81
N ALA A 93 -4.41 -8.11 1.87
CA ALA A 93 -3.35 -7.72 2.80
C ALA A 93 -3.82 -7.76 4.26
N GLY A 94 -5.07 -7.39 4.54
CA GLY A 94 -5.67 -7.49 5.86
C GLY A 94 -5.77 -8.94 6.35
N ILE A 95 -6.17 -9.87 5.48
CA ILE A 95 -6.20 -11.31 5.79
C ILE A 95 -4.79 -11.82 6.08
N LEU A 96 -3.80 -11.46 5.25
CA LEU A 96 -2.40 -11.84 5.46
C LEU A 96 -1.85 -11.29 6.78
N CYS A 97 -2.13 -10.04 7.12
CA CYS A 97 -1.76 -9.43 8.40
C CYS A 97 -2.36 -10.20 9.57
N SER A 98 -3.64 -10.59 9.47
CA SER A 98 -4.33 -11.39 10.47
C SER A 98 -3.67 -12.74 10.71
N LEU A 99 -3.27 -13.42 9.63
CA LEU A 99 -2.59 -14.71 9.69
C LEU A 99 -1.20 -14.58 10.33
N ILE A 100 -0.42 -13.57 9.94
CA ILE A 100 0.90 -13.31 10.52
C ILE A 100 0.78 -13.04 12.03
N PHE A 101 -0.18 -12.21 12.44
CA PHE A 101 -0.43 -11.91 13.85
C PHE A 101 -0.83 -13.16 14.64
N PHE A 102 -1.71 -14.00 14.10
CA PHE A 102 -2.14 -15.24 14.74
C PHE A 102 -0.98 -16.23 14.92
N ILE A 103 -0.12 -16.36 13.90
CA ILE A 103 1.08 -17.21 13.95
C ILE A 103 2.05 -16.68 15.00
N SER A 104 2.32 -15.37 15.01
CA SER A 104 3.22 -14.71 15.97
C SER A 104 2.78 -14.92 17.41
N LYS A 105 1.48 -14.80 17.66
CA LYS A 105 0.89 -15.04 18.98
C LYS A 105 1.04 -16.52 19.43
N LYS A 106 0.80 -17.46 18.51
CA LYS A 106 0.89 -18.90 18.82
C LYS A 106 2.33 -19.34 19.08
N MET A 107 3.31 -18.70 18.43
CA MET A 107 4.74 -19.04 18.58
C MET A 107 5.44 -18.22 19.66
N ASN A 108 4.73 -17.33 20.36
CA ASN A 108 5.29 -16.41 21.37
C ASN A 108 6.52 -15.63 20.86
N LEU A 109 6.53 -15.28 19.55
CA LEU A 109 7.65 -14.61 18.90
C LEU A 109 7.75 -13.12 19.27
N VAL A 110 6.65 -12.53 19.71
CA VAL A 110 6.57 -11.11 20.06
C VAL A 110 5.72 -10.97 21.32
N ASP A 111 6.22 -10.20 22.29
CA ASP A 111 5.44 -9.77 23.46
C ASP A 111 4.39 -8.74 23.03
N LEU A 112 3.23 -9.23 22.64
CA LEU A 112 2.06 -8.44 22.26
C LEU A 112 1.17 -8.09 23.46
N THR A 113 1.71 -8.22 24.69
CA THR A 113 1.03 -7.88 25.93
C THR A 113 0.79 -6.38 25.99
N GLY A 114 -0.46 -5.98 25.74
CA GLY A 114 -0.90 -4.58 25.77
C GLY A 114 -1.26 -3.95 24.43
N ILE A 115 -1.02 -4.60 23.29
CA ILE A 115 -1.40 -4.07 21.97
C ILE A 115 -2.64 -4.81 21.46
N ASP A 116 -3.75 -4.08 21.32
CA ASP A 116 -4.98 -4.67 20.80
C ASP A 116 -4.85 -4.90 19.28
N TYR A 117 -4.98 -6.16 18.85
CA TYR A 117 -4.97 -6.56 17.44
C TYR A 117 -5.92 -5.73 16.56
N LYS A 118 -7.09 -5.38 17.10
CA LYS A 118 -8.08 -4.57 16.36
C LYS A 118 -7.51 -3.20 15.99
N ILE A 119 -6.77 -2.57 16.89
CA ILE A 119 -6.15 -1.25 16.66
C ILE A 119 -5.10 -1.37 15.54
N ILE A 120 -4.25 -2.40 15.58
CA ILE A 120 -3.26 -2.65 14.53
C ILE A 120 -3.93 -2.82 13.17
N LEU A 121 -4.99 -3.61 13.09
CA LEU A 121 -5.71 -3.87 11.85
C LEU A 121 -6.39 -2.59 11.32
N TYR A 122 -7.07 -1.82 12.17
CA TYR A 122 -7.71 -0.58 11.77
C TYR A 122 -6.71 0.46 11.27
N MET A 123 -5.60 0.66 11.98
CA MET A 123 -4.53 1.55 11.55
C MET A 123 -3.92 1.11 10.22
N GLY A 124 -3.73 -0.20 10.04
CA GLY A 124 -3.26 -0.77 8.79
C GLY A 124 -4.21 -0.53 7.61
N ILE A 125 -5.51 -0.72 7.80
CA ILE A 125 -6.51 -0.46 6.76
C ILE A 125 -6.57 1.03 6.42
N ILE A 126 -6.56 1.91 7.42
CA ILE A 126 -6.56 3.36 7.19
C ILE A 126 -5.33 3.77 6.39
N SER A 127 -4.14 3.29 6.77
CA SER A 127 -2.90 3.57 6.04
C SER A 127 -2.97 3.08 4.58
N ALA A 128 -3.53 1.89 4.34
CA ALA A 128 -3.71 1.33 3.00
C ALA A 128 -4.66 2.17 2.13
N VAL A 129 -5.78 2.62 2.69
CA VAL A 129 -6.75 3.48 1.99
C VAL A 129 -6.09 4.80 1.60
N VAL A 130 -5.37 5.45 2.51
CA VAL A 130 -4.65 6.70 2.23
C VAL A 130 -3.62 6.50 1.12
N LEU A 131 -2.81 5.44 1.21
CA LEU A 131 -1.77 5.15 0.21
C LEU A 131 -2.36 4.89 -1.18
N ILE A 132 -3.43 4.11 -1.30
CA ILE A 132 -4.11 3.83 -2.57
C ILE A 132 -4.75 5.11 -3.13
N SER A 133 -5.35 5.94 -2.28
CA SER A 133 -5.97 7.19 -2.69
C SER A 133 -4.97 8.18 -3.28
N ILE A 134 -3.71 8.14 -2.88
CA ILE A 134 -2.62 8.95 -3.44
C ILE A 134 -2.01 8.26 -4.65
N LEU A 135 -1.72 6.96 -4.57
CA LEU A 135 -1.03 6.19 -5.59
C LEU A 135 -1.76 6.19 -6.94
N ILE A 136 -3.05 5.83 -6.92
CA ILE A 136 -3.81 5.66 -8.16
C ILE A 136 -3.88 6.97 -8.97
N PRO A 137 -4.33 8.12 -8.43
CA PRO A 137 -4.42 9.34 -9.23
C PRO A 137 -3.04 9.85 -9.68
N VAL A 138 -2.01 9.71 -8.86
CA VAL A 138 -0.65 10.13 -9.23
C VAL A 138 -0.13 9.30 -10.41
N LEU A 139 -0.26 7.98 -10.36
CA LEU A 139 0.21 7.12 -11.46
C LEU A 139 -0.62 7.29 -12.73
N LEU A 140 -1.93 7.45 -12.61
CA LEU A 140 -2.80 7.65 -13.78
C LEU A 140 -2.60 9.03 -14.45
N TYR A 141 -2.29 10.07 -13.66
CA TYR A 141 -2.09 11.41 -14.21
C TYR A 141 -0.70 11.61 -14.80
N PHE A 142 0.36 11.20 -14.09
CA PHE A 142 1.74 11.43 -14.50
C PHE A 142 2.33 10.28 -15.33
N GLY A 143 1.66 9.12 -15.39
CA GLY A 143 2.21 7.88 -15.95
C GLY A 143 3.29 7.26 -15.04
N MET A 144 3.72 6.02 -15.32
CA MET A 144 4.63 5.29 -14.44
C MET A 144 6.00 5.97 -14.26
N LYS A 145 6.60 6.49 -15.35
CA LYS A 145 7.95 7.08 -15.29
C LYS A 145 8.00 8.33 -14.41
N LYS A 146 7.11 9.30 -14.65
CA LYS A 146 7.03 10.55 -13.88
C LYS A 146 6.33 10.35 -12.53
N GLY A 147 5.31 9.49 -12.49
CA GLY A 147 4.54 9.19 -11.29
C GLY A 147 5.39 8.58 -10.18
N ARG A 148 6.38 7.73 -10.52
CA ARG A 148 7.35 7.21 -9.54
C ARG A 148 8.12 8.32 -8.84
N MET A 149 8.60 9.31 -9.58
CA MET A 149 9.31 10.47 -9.01
C MET A 149 8.37 11.30 -8.12
N ALA A 150 7.15 11.55 -8.59
CA ALA A 150 6.16 12.30 -7.83
C ALA A 150 5.80 11.59 -6.51
N ILE A 151 5.63 10.28 -6.51
CA ILE A 151 5.35 9.50 -5.30
C ILE A 151 6.51 9.59 -4.31
N ILE A 152 7.77 9.45 -4.76
CA ILE A 152 8.95 9.59 -3.89
C ILE A 152 8.98 10.97 -3.25
N LEU A 153 8.70 12.04 -4.01
CA LEU A 153 8.65 13.41 -3.48
C LEU A 153 7.53 13.57 -2.45
N ILE A 154 6.33 13.03 -2.72
CA ILE A 154 5.20 13.07 -1.78
C ILE A 154 5.57 12.36 -0.47
N PHE A 155 6.18 11.16 -0.55
CA PHE A 155 6.63 10.44 0.63
C PHE A 155 7.71 11.20 1.40
N MET A 156 8.69 11.80 0.73
CA MET A 156 9.68 12.66 1.39
C MET A 156 9.00 13.80 2.17
N VAL A 157 8.06 14.51 1.54
CA VAL A 157 7.32 15.60 2.20
C VAL A 157 6.54 15.09 3.41
N ILE A 158 5.82 13.97 3.28
CA ILE A 158 5.03 13.38 4.39
C ILE A 158 5.94 13.00 5.57
N VAL A 159 7.16 12.51 5.32
CA VAL A 159 8.10 12.13 6.38
C VAL A 159 8.80 13.35 6.98
N MET A 160 9.12 14.37 6.17
CA MET A 160 9.84 15.56 6.65
C MET A 160 8.95 16.50 7.49
N ILE A 161 7.67 16.68 7.14
CA ILE A 161 6.78 17.60 7.86
C ILE A 161 6.68 17.26 9.37
N PRO A 162 6.40 16.01 9.79
CA PRO A 162 6.34 15.68 11.20
C PRO A 162 7.67 15.89 11.93
N SER A 163 8.81 15.62 11.29
CA SER A 163 10.12 15.79 11.92
C SER A 163 10.45 17.27 12.18
N LEU A 164 10.05 18.18 11.27
CA LEU A 164 10.21 19.61 11.46
C LEU A 164 9.32 20.14 12.61
N VAL A 165 8.07 19.72 12.64
CA VAL A 165 7.11 20.13 13.69
C VAL A 165 7.56 19.65 15.07
N ILE A 166 8.08 18.42 15.20
CA ILE A 166 8.56 17.88 16.47
C ILE A 166 9.78 18.68 16.95
N ASN A 167 10.74 19.01 16.08
CA ASN A 167 11.90 19.81 16.42
C ASN A 167 11.53 21.22 16.88
N ASP A 168 10.53 21.85 16.25
CA ASP A 168 10.04 23.17 16.63
C ASP A 168 9.36 23.15 18.01
N ILE A 169 8.57 22.11 18.33
CA ILE A 169 7.92 21.93 19.62
C ILE A 169 8.97 21.69 20.73
N GLU A 170 9.99 20.88 20.46
CA GLU A 170 11.07 20.59 21.39
C GLU A 170 11.89 21.86 21.71
N THR A 171 12.15 22.65 20.68
CA THR A 171 12.85 23.94 20.81
C THR A 171 12.02 24.94 21.61
N ALA A 172 10.71 25.02 21.34
CA ALA A 172 9.78 25.90 22.10
C ALA A 172 9.67 25.49 23.58
N MET A 173 9.60 24.17 23.87
CA MET A 173 9.58 23.69 25.26
C MET A 173 10.89 23.94 26.00
N ASN A 174 12.03 23.86 25.33
CA ASN A 174 13.32 24.18 25.93
C ASN A 174 13.51 25.66 26.22
N ILE A 175 12.82 26.56 25.51
CA ILE A 175 12.80 28.01 25.78
C ILE A 175 11.90 28.33 26.97
N LEU A 176 10.76 27.63 27.10
CA LEU A 176 9.79 27.84 28.19
C LEU A 176 10.28 27.29 29.54
N ASN A 177 11.20 26.32 29.53
CA ASN A 177 11.78 25.72 30.73
C ASN A 177 13.08 26.42 31.23
N LYS A 178 13.50 27.50 30.57
CA LYS A 178 14.60 28.41 31.00
C LYS A 178 14.06 29.68 31.62
#